data_82b4976d21a864c5882f242e1aae3ce9
#
_entry.id   82b4976d21a864c5882f242e1aae3ce9
#
_cell.length_a   1.000
_cell.length_b   1.000
_cell.length_c   1.000
_cell.angle_alpha   90.00
_cell.angle_beta   90.00
_cell.angle_gamma   90.00
#
_symmetry.space_group_name_H-M   'P 1'
#
loop_
_entity.id
_entity.type
_entity.pdbx_description
1 polymer ?
#
loop_
_entity_poly.entity_id
_entity_poly.type
_entity_poly.pdbx_seq_one_letter_code
_entity_poly.pdbx_strand_id
1 'polypeptide(L)'
;METSVDWDPSMILDEVKTMREQYEIQVEKEQPSPKFQWEFACTLSCSPRYSDVEEAVLLLEELLEVGFHRADCLHQLILANLKLGHYSKAKEAADVWLHIEPESGMARMLYSVVLERASHDGWLGICGMTLLAATGLLVAWLRRK
;
A
#
# COMPACT_ATOMS: atom_id res chain seq x y z
N MET A 1 25.47 -23.77 -4.03
CA MET A 1 25.17 -23.53 -2.60
C MET A 1 24.23 -22.34 -2.52
N GLU A 2 22.94 -22.62 -2.64
CA GLU A 2 21.89 -21.61 -2.40
C GLU A 2 21.79 -21.42 -0.88
N THR A 3 22.36 -20.34 -0.38
CA THR A 3 21.97 -19.83 0.93
C THR A 3 20.57 -19.24 0.76
N SER A 4 19.56 -20.08 1.00
CA SER A 4 18.24 -19.55 1.29
C SER A 4 18.41 -18.67 2.53
N VAL A 5 18.39 -17.38 2.34
CA VAL A 5 18.24 -16.45 3.46
C VAL A 5 16.85 -16.75 4.01
N ASP A 6 16.78 -17.52 5.09
CA ASP A 6 15.55 -17.74 5.82
C ASP A 6 15.05 -16.37 6.28
N TRP A 7 14.07 -15.84 5.54
CA TRP A 7 13.45 -14.58 5.86
C TRP A 7 12.58 -14.79 7.11
N ASP A 8 13.09 -14.32 8.25
CA ASP A 8 12.37 -14.39 9.52
C ASP A 8 11.59 -13.08 9.75
N PRO A 9 10.26 -13.14 9.74
CA PRO A 9 9.42 -11.97 10.02
C PRO A 9 9.70 -11.29 11.36
N SER A 10 10.26 -12.03 12.34
CA SER A 10 10.60 -11.46 13.65
C SER A 10 11.69 -10.39 13.55
N MET A 11 12.63 -10.54 12.62
CA MET A 11 13.70 -9.56 12.41
C MET A 11 13.15 -8.20 11.98
N ILE A 12 12.14 -8.19 11.11
CA ILE A 12 11.48 -6.94 10.68
C ILE A 12 10.72 -6.30 11.84
N LEU A 13 10.06 -7.09 12.68
CA LEU A 13 9.33 -6.56 13.84
C LEU A 13 10.28 -5.95 14.89
N ASP A 14 11.45 -6.55 15.10
CA ASP A 14 12.47 -6.00 16.00
C ASP A 14 13.06 -4.70 15.43
N GLU A 15 13.31 -4.65 14.12
CA GLU A 15 13.77 -3.44 13.44
C GLU A 15 12.73 -2.31 13.52
N VAL A 16 11.46 -2.62 13.25
CA VAL A 16 10.35 -1.66 13.40
C VAL A 16 10.30 -1.09 14.81
N LYS A 17 10.44 -1.93 15.82
CA LYS A 17 10.44 -1.49 17.23
C LYS A 17 11.60 -0.53 17.52
N THR A 18 12.80 -0.90 17.11
CA THR A 18 14.00 -0.08 17.32
C THR A 18 13.90 1.26 16.61
N MET A 19 13.47 1.26 15.36
CA MET A 19 13.30 2.51 14.58
C MET A 19 12.17 3.38 15.12
N ARG A 20 11.10 2.77 15.63
CA ARG A 20 9.99 3.50 16.27
C ARG A 20 10.47 4.28 17.48
N GLU A 21 11.22 3.62 18.38
CA GLU A 21 11.78 4.28 19.57
C GLU A 21 12.69 5.46 19.18
N GLN A 22 13.51 5.30 18.16
CA GLN A 22 14.37 6.37 17.65
C GLN A 22 13.58 7.52 17.00
N TYR A 23 12.53 7.19 16.26
CA TYR A 23 11.66 8.18 15.63
C TYR A 23 10.90 9.01 16.66
N GLU A 24 10.34 8.37 17.67
CA GLU A 24 9.64 9.04 18.79
C GLU A 24 10.56 10.04 19.50
N ILE A 25 11.82 9.68 19.75
CA ILE A 25 12.83 10.58 20.33
C ILE A 25 13.07 11.80 19.43
N GLN A 26 13.10 11.63 18.11
CA GLN A 26 13.27 12.75 17.17
C GLN A 26 12.04 13.67 17.15
N VAL A 27 10.85 13.09 17.21
CA VAL A 27 9.58 13.85 17.28
C VAL A 27 9.51 14.67 18.58
N GLU A 28 9.87 14.07 19.72
CA GLU A 28 9.91 14.78 21.03
C GLU A 28 10.89 15.96 21.01
N LYS A 29 11.98 15.86 20.27
CA LYS A 29 12.95 16.94 20.09
C LYS A 29 12.55 17.98 19.02
N GLU A 30 11.34 17.86 18.47
CA GLU A 30 10.83 18.71 17.39
C GLU A 30 11.74 18.75 16.13
N GLN A 31 12.53 17.71 15.92
CA GLN A 31 13.46 17.61 14.79
C GLN A 31 13.42 16.24 14.11
N PRO A 32 12.26 15.80 13.58
CA PRO A 32 12.23 14.57 12.79
C PRO A 32 13.02 14.79 11.49
N SER A 33 14.02 13.94 11.24
CA SER A 33 14.76 13.94 9.99
C SER A 33 13.90 13.33 8.87
N PRO A 34 13.64 14.04 7.75
CA PRO A 34 12.90 13.48 6.62
C PRO A 34 13.51 12.18 6.08
N LYS A 35 14.85 12.11 6.07
CA LYS A 35 15.56 10.89 5.66
C LYS A 35 15.26 9.72 6.60
N PHE A 36 15.32 9.94 7.91
CA PHE A 36 15.02 8.89 8.89
C PHE A 36 13.55 8.50 8.85
N GLN A 37 12.64 9.46 8.70
CA GLN A 37 11.20 9.20 8.52
C GLN A 37 10.95 8.32 7.29
N TRP A 38 11.65 8.56 6.19
CA TRP A 38 11.55 7.74 4.98
C TRP A 38 12.08 6.32 5.21
N GLU A 39 13.24 6.16 5.82
CA GLU A 39 13.80 4.85 6.16
C GLU A 39 12.86 4.07 7.08
N PHE A 40 12.31 4.73 8.09
CA PHE A 40 11.32 4.13 9.00
C PHE A 40 10.03 3.74 8.27
N ALA A 41 9.49 4.59 7.42
CA ALA A 41 8.31 4.27 6.61
C ALA A 41 8.54 3.07 5.68
N CYS A 42 9.72 2.96 5.06
CA CYS A 42 10.08 1.80 4.24
C CYS A 42 10.13 0.50 5.07
N THR A 43 10.70 0.55 6.27
CA THR A 43 10.75 -0.61 7.18
C THR A 43 9.34 -1.01 7.64
N LEU A 44 8.49 -0.04 7.99
CA LEU A 44 7.08 -0.27 8.33
C LEU A 44 6.30 -0.92 7.18
N SER A 45 6.57 -0.52 5.94
CA SER A 45 5.95 -1.10 4.74
C SER A 45 6.29 -2.58 4.56
N CYS A 46 7.43 -3.02 5.05
CA CYS A 46 7.87 -4.42 5.02
C CYS A 46 7.30 -5.27 6.17
N SER A 47 6.67 -4.64 7.17
CA SER A 47 6.11 -5.35 8.33
C SER A 47 4.99 -6.32 7.92
N PRO A 48 4.88 -7.48 8.56
CA PRO A 48 3.73 -8.36 8.37
C PRO A 48 2.44 -7.84 9.00
N ARG A 49 2.51 -6.80 9.83
CA ARG A 49 1.35 -6.18 10.48
C ARG A 49 0.77 -5.06 9.61
N TYR A 50 -0.50 -5.16 9.27
CA TYR A 50 -1.18 -4.12 8.47
C TYR A 50 -1.19 -2.74 9.14
N SER A 51 -1.29 -2.68 10.48
CA SER A 51 -1.21 -1.42 11.23
C SER A 51 0.12 -0.67 11.01
N ASP A 52 1.24 -1.39 10.89
CA ASP A 52 2.53 -0.79 10.57
C ASP A 52 2.54 -0.24 9.13
N VAL A 53 1.94 -0.97 8.19
CA VAL A 53 1.84 -0.52 6.79
C VAL A 53 0.93 0.70 6.67
N GLU A 54 -0.15 0.78 7.42
CA GLU A 54 -1.03 1.96 7.50
C GLU A 54 -0.27 3.18 8.04
N GLU A 55 0.54 3.00 9.07
CA GLU A 55 1.41 4.06 9.59
C GLU A 55 2.45 4.50 8.55
N ALA A 56 3.04 3.57 7.80
CA ALA A 56 3.95 3.87 6.71
C ALA A 56 3.30 4.79 5.66
N VAL A 57 2.05 4.52 5.30
CA VAL A 57 1.31 5.37 4.35
C VAL A 57 1.21 6.80 4.85
N LEU A 58 0.87 7.02 6.12
CA LEU A 58 0.78 8.36 6.70
C LEU A 58 2.11 9.11 6.66
N LEU A 59 3.21 8.43 7.05
CA LEU A 59 4.54 9.03 7.04
C LEU A 59 5.02 9.36 5.62
N LEU A 60 4.69 8.53 4.64
CA LEU A 60 5.03 8.78 3.23
C LEU A 60 4.21 9.93 2.63
N GLU A 61 2.94 10.05 3.00
CA GLU A 61 2.08 11.17 2.59
C GLU A 61 2.61 12.50 3.12
N GLU A 62 3.03 12.54 4.39
CA GLU A 62 3.68 13.73 4.99
C GLU A 62 4.98 14.10 4.25
N LEU A 63 5.83 13.13 3.92
CA LEU A 63 7.05 13.35 3.16
C LEU A 63 6.77 13.87 1.74
N LEU A 64 5.70 13.39 1.13
CA LEU A 64 5.26 13.84 -0.19
C LEU A 64 4.79 15.30 -0.16
N GLU A 65 4.08 15.72 0.90
CA GLU A 65 3.65 17.11 1.10
C GLU A 65 4.82 18.08 1.21
N VAL A 66 5.88 17.69 1.93
CA VAL A 66 7.09 18.51 2.04
C VAL A 66 8.02 18.42 0.82
N GLY A 67 7.69 17.57 -0.15
CA GLY A 67 8.44 17.41 -1.40
C GLY A 67 9.73 16.59 -1.27
N PHE A 68 9.85 15.76 -0.25
CA PHE A 68 11.01 14.88 -0.06
C PHE A 68 10.95 13.68 -1.01
N HIS A 69 11.94 13.52 -1.88
CA HIS A 69 12.09 12.37 -2.80
C HIS A 69 10.76 11.85 -3.38
N ARG A 70 10.03 12.72 -4.08
CA ARG A 70 8.64 12.48 -4.49
C ARG A 70 8.42 11.15 -5.22
N ALA A 71 9.29 10.82 -6.17
CA ALA A 71 9.19 9.57 -6.93
C ALA A 71 9.34 8.34 -6.03
N ASP A 72 10.30 8.35 -5.11
CA ASP A 72 10.54 7.26 -4.17
C ASP A 72 9.38 7.10 -3.17
N CYS A 73 8.84 8.22 -2.67
CA CYS A 73 7.66 8.21 -1.81
C CYS A 73 6.45 7.65 -2.53
N LEU A 74 6.20 8.06 -3.77
CA LEU A 74 5.09 7.55 -4.58
C LEU A 74 5.24 6.05 -4.89
N HIS A 75 6.46 5.59 -5.18
CA HIS A 75 6.75 4.18 -5.33
C HIS A 75 6.36 3.37 -4.09
N GLN A 76 6.82 3.80 -2.92
CA GLN A 76 6.49 3.13 -1.66
C GLN A 76 5.00 3.21 -1.32
N LEU A 77 4.34 4.34 -1.59
CA LEU A 77 2.89 4.49 -1.40
C LEU A 77 2.08 3.51 -2.25
N ILE A 78 2.47 3.30 -3.50
CA ILE A 78 1.82 2.31 -4.37
C ILE A 78 1.93 0.92 -3.76
N LEU A 79 3.14 0.50 -3.37
CA LEU A 79 3.40 -0.82 -2.80
C LEU A 79 2.65 -1.03 -1.47
N ALA A 80 2.67 -0.04 -0.58
CA ALA A 80 1.98 -0.09 0.71
C ALA A 80 0.45 -0.19 0.51
N ASN A 81 -0.13 0.62 -0.37
CA ASN A 81 -1.57 0.57 -0.65
C ASN A 81 -1.99 -0.72 -1.36
N LEU A 82 -1.15 -1.29 -2.24
CA LEU A 82 -1.39 -2.61 -2.82
C LEU A 82 -1.42 -3.70 -1.74
N LYS A 83 -0.50 -3.66 -0.80
CA LYS A 83 -0.44 -4.60 0.32
C LYS A 83 -1.67 -4.51 1.22
N LEU A 84 -2.20 -3.30 1.44
CA LEU A 84 -3.41 -3.05 2.20
C LEU A 84 -4.71 -3.34 1.41
N GLY A 85 -4.63 -3.58 0.11
CA GLY A 85 -5.81 -3.73 -0.75
C GLY A 85 -6.52 -2.41 -1.07
N HIS A 86 -5.87 -1.26 -0.85
CA HIS A 86 -6.37 0.07 -1.15
C HIS A 86 -6.06 0.46 -2.60
N TYR A 87 -6.67 -0.22 -3.57
CA TYR A 87 -6.34 -0.09 -5.00
C TYR A 87 -6.62 1.30 -5.57
N SER A 88 -7.66 1.98 -5.10
CA SER A 88 -7.97 3.35 -5.51
C SER A 88 -6.84 4.31 -5.14
N LYS A 89 -6.35 4.24 -3.90
CA LYS A 89 -5.21 5.05 -3.44
C LYS A 89 -3.91 4.70 -4.14
N ALA A 90 -3.67 3.41 -4.39
CA ALA A 90 -2.52 2.96 -5.16
C ALA A 90 -2.55 3.52 -6.60
N LYS A 91 -3.73 3.53 -7.23
CA LYS A 91 -3.93 4.12 -8.56
C LYS A 91 -3.66 5.63 -8.56
N GLU A 92 -4.20 6.36 -7.60
CA GLU A 92 -3.96 7.81 -7.46
C GLU A 92 -2.46 8.13 -7.35
N ALA A 93 -1.72 7.38 -6.52
CA ALA A 93 -0.28 7.56 -6.39
C ALA A 93 0.47 7.25 -7.71
N ALA A 94 0.04 6.23 -8.44
CA ALA A 94 0.61 5.89 -9.75
C ALA A 94 0.30 6.95 -10.81
N ASP A 95 -0.91 7.50 -10.83
CA ASP A 95 -1.31 8.60 -11.71
C ASP A 95 -0.45 9.86 -11.43
N VAL A 96 -0.23 10.21 -10.17
CA VAL A 96 0.63 11.33 -9.77
C VAL A 96 2.08 11.10 -10.22
N TRP A 97 2.60 9.90 -10.04
CA TRP A 97 3.97 9.58 -10.48
C TRP A 97 4.11 9.69 -12.00
N LEU A 98 3.17 9.15 -12.76
CA LEU A 98 3.16 9.26 -14.23
C LEU A 98 3.01 10.71 -14.70
N HIS A 99 2.36 11.57 -13.93
CA HIS A 99 2.27 13.00 -14.23
C HIS A 99 3.62 13.71 -14.03
N ILE A 100 4.37 13.31 -12.99
CA ILE A 100 5.70 13.88 -12.69
C ILE A 100 6.77 13.32 -13.64
N GLU A 101 6.74 12.02 -13.89
CA GLU A 101 7.70 11.28 -14.72
C GLU A 101 6.98 10.42 -15.77
N PRO A 102 6.48 11.01 -16.88
CA PRO A 102 5.72 10.26 -17.89
C PRO A 102 6.50 9.12 -18.54
N GLU A 103 7.84 9.23 -18.60
CA GLU A 103 8.73 8.24 -19.20
C GLU A 103 9.18 7.14 -18.24
N SER A 104 8.78 7.18 -16.97
CA SER A 104 9.14 6.16 -15.99
C SER A 104 8.53 4.80 -16.33
N GLY A 105 9.37 3.84 -16.71
CA GLY A 105 8.97 2.46 -16.97
C GLY A 105 8.43 1.78 -15.71
N MET A 106 9.01 2.08 -14.54
CA MET A 106 8.58 1.57 -13.25
C MET A 106 7.18 2.06 -12.89
N ALA A 107 6.91 3.36 -13.07
CA ALA A 107 5.58 3.93 -12.81
C ALA A 107 4.51 3.30 -13.71
N ARG A 108 4.80 3.11 -15.00
CA ARG A 108 3.89 2.43 -15.95
C ARG A 108 3.64 0.98 -15.57
N MET A 109 4.70 0.26 -15.17
CA MET A 109 4.59 -1.14 -14.73
C MET A 109 3.70 -1.26 -13.48
N LEU A 110 3.95 -0.44 -12.47
CA LEU A 110 3.14 -0.46 -11.24
C LEU A 110 1.71 -0.03 -11.49
N TYR A 111 1.48 0.94 -12.36
CA TYR A 111 0.14 1.34 -12.76
C TYR A 111 -0.66 0.16 -13.35
N SER A 112 -0.04 -0.61 -14.26
CA SER A 112 -0.68 -1.81 -14.83
C SER A 112 -0.93 -2.89 -13.80
N VAL A 113 -0.01 -3.11 -12.85
CA VAL A 113 -0.21 -4.06 -11.73
C VAL A 113 -1.39 -3.63 -10.85
N VAL A 114 -1.51 -2.34 -10.54
CA VAL A 114 -2.66 -1.82 -9.76
C VAL A 114 -3.97 -2.06 -10.48
N LEU A 115 -4.05 -1.76 -11.78
CA LEU A 115 -5.26 -2.00 -12.57
C LEU A 115 -5.63 -3.49 -12.64
N GLU A 116 -4.64 -4.35 -12.84
CA GLU A 116 -4.86 -5.80 -12.87
C GLU A 116 -5.43 -6.32 -11.54
N ARG A 117 -4.83 -5.93 -10.43
CA ARG A 117 -5.32 -6.34 -9.10
C ARG A 117 -6.70 -5.77 -8.77
N ALA A 118 -6.92 -4.49 -9.08
CA ALA A 118 -8.22 -3.86 -8.89
C ALA A 118 -9.32 -4.53 -9.71
N SER A 119 -9.05 -4.89 -10.96
CA SER A 119 -10.01 -5.60 -11.82
C SER A 119 -10.29 -7.00 -11.33
N HIS A 120 -9.28 -7.74 -10.87
CA HIS A 120 -9.43 -9.08 -10.33
C HIS A 120 -10.34 -9.10 -9.09
N ASP A 121 -10.10 -8.23 -8.13
CA ASP A 121 -10.91 -8.14 -6.91
C ASP A 121 -12.32 -7.56 -7.20
N GLY A 122 -12.42 -6.62 -8.14
CA GLY A 122 -13.70 -6.08 -8.62
C GLY A 122 -14.55 -7.12 -9.35
N TRP A 123 -13.94 -7.99 -10.15
CA TRP A 123 -14.61 -9.10 -10.79
C TRP A 123 -15.25 -10.08 -9.80
N LEU A 124 -14.52 -10.45 -8.74
CA LEU A 124 -15.06 -11.31 -7.67
C LEU A 124 -16.23 -10.64 -6.94
N GLY A 125 -16.18 -9.34 -6.70
CA GLY A 125 -17.29 -8.57 -6.12
C GLY A 125 -18.51 -8.52 -7.03
N ILE A 126 -18.34 -8.29 -8.33
CA ILE A 126 -19.43 -8.25 -9.33
C ILE A 126 -20.08 -9.64 -9.48
N CYS A 127 -19.29 -10.71 -9.57
CA CYS A 127 -19.82 -12.06 -9.62
C CYS A 127 -20.63 -12.43 -8.37
N GLY A 128 -20.19 -12.00 -7.18
CA GLY A 128 -20.93 -12.19 -5.94
C GLY A 128 -22.28 -11.45 -5.94
N MET A 129 -22.31 -10.21 -6.39
CA MET A 129 -23.54 -9.41 -6.46
C MET A 129 -24.54 -9.93 -7.52
N THR A 130 -24.08 -10.40 -8.66
CA THR A 130 -24.95 -10.97 -9.69
C THR A 130 -25.58 -12.28 -9.26
N LEU A 131 -24.86 -13.12 -8.50
CA LEU A 131 -25.41 -14.34 -7.92
C LEU A 131 -26.51 -14.04 -6.87
N LEU A 132 -26.30 -13.05 -6.02
CA LEU A 132 -27.31 -12.63 -5.03
C LEU A 132 -28.56 -12.03 -5.69
N ALA A 133 -28.39 -11.24 -6.75
CA ALA A 133 -29.50 -10.67 -7.50
C ALA A 133 -30.30 -11.75 -8.23
N ALA A 134 -29.63 -12.73 -8.85
CA ALA A 134 -30.28 -13.83 -9.54
C ALA A 134 -31.10 -14.73 -8.59
N THR A 135 -30.56 -15.03 -7.40
CA THR A 135 -31.28 -15.81 -6.37
C THR A 135 -32.48 -15.05 -5.81
N GLY A 136 -32.34 -13.75 -5.60
CA GLY A 136 -33.43 -12.88 -5.15
C GLY A 136 -34.59 -12.82 -6.14
N LEU A 137 -34.31 -12.69 -7.42
CA LEU A 137 -35.31 -12.69 -8.48
C LEU A 137 -36.03 -14.06 -8.63
N LEU A 138 -35.29 -15.15 -8.49
CA LEU A 138 -35.84 -16.51 -8.54
C LEU A 138 -36.79 -16.78 -7.37
N VAL A 139 -36.42 -16.37 -6.17
CA VAL A 139 -37.27 -16.48 -4.97
C VAL A 139 -38.52 -15.61 -5.09
N ALA A 140 -38.38 -14.39 -5.60
CA ALA A 140 -39.52 -13.49 -5.84
C ALA A 140 -40.49 -14.05 -6.89
N TRP A 141 -39.94 -14.67 -7.96
CA TRP A 141 -40.74 -15.31 -9.02
C TRP A 141 -41.51 -16.55 -8.50
N LEU A 142 -40.83 -17.39 -7.69
CA LEU A 142 -41.48 -18.57 -7.07
C LEU A 142 -42.57 -18.21 -6.05
N ARG A 143 -42.44 -17.07 -5.36
CA ARG A 143 -43.46 -16.57 -4.43
C ARG A 143 -44.69 -15.98 -5.14
N ARG A 144 -44.62 -15.64 -6.42
CA ARG A 144 -45.71 -15.11 -7.22
C ARG A 144 -46.60 -16.20 -7.83
N LYS A 145 -46.19 -17.45 -7.78
CA LYS A 145 -46.98 -18.60 -8.18
C LYS A 145 -47.56 -19.30 -6.97
#